data_d02150da9b347959625eeaa96aa6077f
#
_entry.id   d02150da9b347959625eeaa96aa6077f
#
_cell.length_a   1.000
_cell.length_b   1.000
_cell.length_c   1.000
_cell.angle_alpha   90.00
_cell.angle_beta   90.00
_cell.angle_gamma   90.00
#
_symmetry.space_group_name_H-M   'P 1'
#
loop_
_entity.id
_entity.type
_entity.pdbx_description
1 polymer ?
#
loop_
_entity_poly.entity_id
_entity_poly.type
_entity_poly.pdbx_seq_one_letter_code
_entity_poly.pdbx_strand_id
1 'polypeptide(L)'
;MLRKKLFNDNWHFSKQKLHTGLEGVSKPDTVWIPVDLPHDWLIYDTENLYEDSEGWYKKSFTVDRLDRVYSIRFEGVYMDSTVYVNDKVAGEWKYGYSTFEFDITGLLRAGDNEIKVRVVYQSPNTRWYSGAGIYRNVYLLVRDPVHLVSDGIYISTEKLDGSWRVLVDTEAVNKGEGSVEALIRHTVLDMEGNAVAISVNKAVLG
;
A
#
# COMPACT_ATOMS: atom_id res chain seq x y z
N MET A 1 -16.68 5.22 -4.57
CA MET A 1 -16.56 5.11 -3.11
C MET A 1 -15.25 4.40 -2.78
N LEU A 2 -14.43 4.91 -1.85
CA LEU A 2 -13.21 4.21 -1.38
C LEU A 2 -13.60 3.12 -0.39
N ARG A 3 -13.14 1.89 -0.62
CA ARG A 3 -13.13 0.83 0.39
C ARG A 3 -11.67 0.55 0.76
N LYS A 4 -11.30 0.85 2.01
CA LYS A 4 -10.01 0.52 2.59
C LYS A 4 -10.19 -0.72 3.46
N LYS A 5 -9.64 -1.87 3.04
CA LYS A 5 -9.74 -3.15 3.75
C LYS A 5 -8.37 -3.47 4.35
N LEU A 6 -8.33 -3.72 5.66
CA LEU A 6 -7.14 -4.27 6.31
C LEU A 6 -6.83 -5.63 5.69
N PHE A 7 -5.57 -5.86 5.34
CA PHE A 7 -5.15 -7.01 4.54
C PHE A 7 -4.08 -7.84 5.25
N ASN A 8 -4.10 -7.82 6.59
CA ASN A 8 -3.04 -8.35 7.45
C ASN A 8 -3.12 -9.86 7.68
N ASP A 9 -4.33 -10.44 7.67
CA ASP A 9 -4.53 -11.83 8.09
C ASP A 9 -4.18 -12.85 7.02
N ASN A 10 -3.90 -14.09 7.39
CA ASN A 10 -3.76 -15.25 6.50
C ASN A 10 -2.68 -15.08 5.42
N TRP A 11 -1.54 -14.55 5.78
CA TRP A 11 -0.34 -14.59 4.95
C TRP A 11 0.43 -15.90 5.20
N HIS A 12 1.30 -16.22 4.26
CA HIS A 12 2.30 -17.28 4.42
C HIS A 12 3.67 -16.66 4.21
N PHE A 13 4.63 -17.06 5.01
CA PHE A 13 6.00 -16.58 5.01
C PHE A 13 6.99 -17.71 4.71
N SER A 14 8.05 -17.40 3.98
CA SER A 14 9.18 -18.27 3.74
C SER A 14 10.48 -17.48 3.80
N LYS A 15 11.40 -17.85 4.71
CA LYS A 15 12.76 -17.30 4.75
C LYS A 15 13.63 -18.06 3.74
N GLN A 16 14.31 -17.32 2.88
CA GLN A 16 15.14 -17.85 1.81
C GLN A 16 16.54 -17.23 1.86
N LYS A 17 17.49 -17.86 1.18
CA LYS A 17 18.81 -17.28 0.92
C LYS A 17 18.69 -16.12 -0.06
N LEU A 18 19.62 -15.16 0.02
CA LEU A 18 19.71 -14.07 -0.95
C LEU A 18 19.76 -14.62 -2.39
N HIS A 19 19.14 -13.90 -3.29
CA HIS A 19 19.07 -14.21 -4.72
C HIS A 19 18.26 -15.48 -5.07
N THR A 20 17.40 -15.95 -4.17
CA THR A 20 16.47 -17.05 -4.48
C THR A 20 15.52 -16.67 -5.61
N GLY A 21 15.01 -15.43 -5.59
CA GLY A 21 14.13 -14.92 -6.63
C GLY A 21 12.75 -15.60 -6.69
N LEU A 22 11.89 -15.13 -7.59
CA LEU A 22 10.52 -15.64 -7.74
C LEU A 22 10.49 -17.12 -8.17
N GLU A 23 11.36 -17.54 -9.10
CA GLU A 23 11.44 -18.93 -9.56
C GLU A 23 11.86 -19.88 -8.42
N GLY A 24 12.83 -19.44 -7.62
CA GLY A 24 13.33 -20.25 -6.50
C GLY A 24 12.27 -20.48 -5.43
N VAL A 25 11.52 -19.43 -5.08
CA VAL A 25 10.47 -19.53 -4.04
C VAL A 25 9.19 -20.20 -4.53
N SER A 26 8.99 -20.30 -5.84
CA SER A 26 7.82 -20.94 -6.43
C SER A 26 7.95 -22.47 -6.59
N LYS A 27 9.06 -23.05 -6.14
CA LYS A 27 9.27 -24.50 -6.18
C LYS A 27 8.30 -25.24 -5.24
N PRO A 28 7.87 -26.47 -5.59
CA PRO A 28 6.94 -27.24 -4.78
C PRO A 28 7.43 -27.60 -3.38
N ASP A 29 8.75 -27.70 -3.21
CA ASP A 29 9.41 -28.03 -1.94
C ASP A 29 9.66 -26.81 -1.03
N THR A 30 9.28 -25.61 -1.46
CA THR A 30 9.39 -24.41 -0.64
C THR A 30 8.49 -24.51 0.60
N VAL A 31 9.11 -24.37 1.76
CA VAL A 31 8.40 -24.40 3.04
C VAL A 31 7.77 -23.02 3.29
N TRP A 32 6.46 -23.02 3.51
CA TRP A 32 5.69 -21.84 3.85
C TRP A 32 5.04 -22.02 5.23
N ILE A 33 5.17 -21.02 6.10
CA ILE A 33 4.52 -21.00 7.41
C ILE A 33 3.42 -19.94 7.43
N PRO A 34 2.28 -20.18 8.08
CA PRO A 34 1.23 -19.18 8.23
C PRO A 34 1.70 -18.05 9.17
N VAL A 35 1.42 -16.81 8.79
CA VAL A 35 1.71 -15.62 9.59
C VAL A 35 0.61 -14.58 9.39
N ASP A 36 0.42 -13.73 10.39
CA ASP A 36 -0.34 -12.51 10.28
C ASP A 36 0.60 -11.31 10.34
N LEU A 37 0.22 -10.21 9.69
CA LEU A 37 0.98 -8.96 9.73
C LEU A 37 0.50 -8.07 10.90
N PRO A 38 1.38 -7.27 11.47
CA PRO A 38 2.80 -7.07 11.18
C PRO A 38 3.67 -8.28 11.52
N HIS A 39 4.72 -8.52 10.73
CA HIS A 39 5.64 -9.62 10.92
C HIS A 39 7.10 -9.18 10.69
N ASP A 40 7.97 -9.56 11.61
CA ASP A 40 9.42 -9.37 11.56
C ASP A 40 10.09 -10.72 11.83
N TRP A 41 10.77 -11.28 10.83
CA TRP A 41 11.32 -12.64 10.99
C TRP A 41 12.60 -12.71 11.81
N LEU A 42 13.29 -11.57 12.05
CA LEU A 42 14.53 -11.58 12.81
C LEU A 42 14.29 -11.81 14.30
N ILE A 43 13.17 -11.35 14.85
CA ILE A 43 12.86 -11.48 16.29
C ILE A 43 12.67 -12.92 16.74
N TYR A 44 12.42 -13.85 15.82
CA TYR A 44 12.22 -15.28 16.14
C TYR A 44 13.52 -16.07 16.20
N ASP A 45 14.65 -15.48 15.77
CA ASP A 45 15.98 -16.06 15.83
C ASP A 45 16.99 -15.01 16.28
N THR A 46 17.01 -14.77 17.60
CA THR A 46 17.83 -13.72 18.21
C THR A 46 19.33 -14.03 18.18
N GLU A 47 19.73 -15.24 17.85
CA GLU A 47 21.14 -15.62 17.67
C GLU A 47 21.65 -15.21 16.27
N ASN A 48 20.74 -15.03 15.31
CA ASN A 48 21.04 -14.72 13.90
C ASN A 48 20.42 -13.40 13.41
N LEU A 49 20.38 -12.37 14.26
CA LEU A 49 19.78 -11.05 13.94
C LEU A 49 20.40 -10.34 12.73
N TYR A 50 21.55 -10.79 12.26
CA TYR A 50 22.31 -10.17 11.17
C TYR A 50 22.51 -11.11 9.98
N GLU A 51 21.73 -12.18 9.89
CA GLU A 51 21.82 -13.11 8.76
C GLU A 51 21.17 -12.54 7.50
N ASP A 52 22.00 -12.38 6.46
CA ASP A 52 21.54 -11.96 5.14
C ASP A 52 20.52 -12.95 4.57
N SER A 53 19.34 -12.46 4.20
CA SER A 53 18.25 -13.32 3.77
C SER A 53 17.19 -12.59 2.92
N GLU A 54 16.35 -13.36 2.25
CA GLU A 54 15.12 -12.89 1.64
C GLU A 54 13.91 -13.42 2.42
N GLY A 55 13.03 -12.52 2.82
CA GLY A 55 11.70 -12.89 3.30
C GLY A 55 10.71 -12.85 2.15
N TRP A 56 10.02 -13.95 1.93
CA TRP A 56 8.95 -14.03 0.96
C TRP A 56 7.61 -14.19 1.67
N TYR A 57 6.67 -13.36 1.30
CA TYR A 57 5.29 -13.40 1.77
C TYR A 57 4.37 -13.73 0.62
N LYS A 58 3.32 -14.51 0.85
CA LYS A 58 2.26 -14.73 -0.12
C LYS A 58 0.89 -14.77 0.53
N LYS A 59 -0.11 -14.35 -0.24
CA LYS A 59 -1.52 -14.40 0.16
C LYS A 59 -2.42 -14.57 -1.05
N SER A 60 -3.40 -15.45 -0.94
CA SER A 60 -4.48 -15.57 -1.92
C SER A 60 -5.65 -14.69 -1.53
N PHE A 61 -6.32 -14.11 -2.52
CA PHE A 61 -7.51 -13.29 -2.34
C PHE A 61 -8.38 -13.32 -3.58
N THR A 62 -9.67 -13.04 -3.41
CA THR A 62 -10.65 -13.09 -4.51
C THR A 62 -11.08 -11.68 -4.92
N VAL A 63 -11.22 -11.48 -6.22
CA VAL A 63 -11.72 -10.23 -6.83
C VAL A 63 -12.98 -10.55 -7.63
N ASP A 64 -14.11 -9.93 -7.24
CA ASP A 64 -15.40 -10.16 -7.88
C ASP A 64 -15.67 -9.18 -9.05
N ARG A 65 -15.05 -8.01 -9.04
CA ARG A 65 -15.34 -6.91 -9.97
C ARG A 65 -14.07 -6.31 -10.54
N LEU A 66 -13.94 -6.30 -11.85
CA LEU A 66 -12.82 -5.68 -12.57
C LEU A 66 -13.12 -4.26 -13.09
N ASP A 67 -14.30 -3.71 -12.81
CA ASP A 67 -14.70 -2.34 -13.13
C ASP A 67 -14.28 -1.32 -12.05
N ARG A 68 -13.36 -1.71 -11.18
CA ARG A 68 -12.83 -0.91 -10.07
C ARG A 68 -11.32 -0.72 -10.21
N VAL A 69 -10.80 0.30 -9.53
CA VAL A 69 -9.37 0.51 -9.37
C VAL A 69 -8.92 -0.11 -8.06
N TYR A 70 -7.93 -0.97 -8.15
CA TYR A 70 -7.36 -1.70 -7.02
C TYR A 70 -5.93 -1.26 -6.78
N SER A 71 -5.62 -0.92 -5.54
CA SER A 71 -4.25 -0.66 -5.10
C SER A 71 -3.94 -1.45 -3.86
N ILE A 72 -2.67 -1.83 -3.72
CA ILE A 72 -2.13 -2.40 -2.50
C ILE A 72 -1.21 -1.36 -1.83
N ARG A 73 -1.50 -1.04 -0.55
CA ARG A 73 -0.76 -0.04 0.23
C ARG A 73 -0.07 -0.70 1.40
N PHE A 74 1.24 -0.51 1.49
CA PHE A 74 2.08 -0.95 2.59
C PHE A 74 2.48 0.27 3.42
N GLU A 75 2.26 0.22 4.74
CA GLU A 75 2.67 1.31 5.64
C GLU A 75 4.13 1.22 6.07
N GLY A 76 4.75 0.05 5.91
CA GLY A 76 6.17 -0.15 6.14
C GLY A 76 6.62 -1.58 5.87
N VAL A 77 7.67 -1.69 5.05
CA VAL A 77 8.36 -2.95 4.72
C VAL A 77 9.86 -2.70 4.80
N TYR A 78 10.58 -3.46 5.60
CA TYR A 78 12.02 -3.33 5.71
C TYR A 78 12.71 -4.56 5.15
N MET A 79 13.44 -4.41 4.07
CA MET A 79 13.53 -3.32 3.07
C MET A 79 13.72 -3.90 1.67
N ASP A 80 13.97 -3.04 0.67
CA ASP A 80 14.19 -3.42 -0.74
C ASP A 80 13.19 -4.47 -1.21
N SER A 81 11.93 -4.05 -1.22
CA SER A 81 10.80 -4.94 -1.51
C SER A 81 10.39 -4.91 -2.96
N THR A 82 10.00 -6.07 -3.49
CA THR A 82 9.34 -6.23 -4.78
C THR A 82 7.99 -6.90 -4.58
N VAL A 83 6.94 -6.29 -5.09
CA VAL A 83 5.57 -6.81 -5.02
C VAL A 83 5.18 -7.43 -6.36
N TYR A 84 4.63 -8.64 -6.30
CA TYR A 84 4.13 -9.38 -7.44
C TYR A 84 2.63 -9.66 -7.25
N VAL A 85 1.88 -9.58 -8.33
CA VAL A 85 0.48 -10.03 -8.38
C VAL A 85 0.34 -10.99 -9.56
N ASN A 86 -0.11 -12.21 -9.30
CA ASN A 86 -0.21 -13.28 -10.31
C ASN A 86 1.12 -13.47 -11.07
N ASP A 87 2.23 -13.48 -10.32
CA ASP A 87 3.62 -13.61 -10.79
C ASP A 87 4.15 -12.47 -11.68
N LYS A 88 3.40 -11.38 -11.81
CA LYS A 88 3.82 -10.17 -12.53
C LYS A 88 4.23 -9.10 -11.52
N VAL A 89 5.32 -8.38 -11.80
CA VAL A 89 5.79 -7.28 -10.96
C VAL A 89 4.74 -6.16 -10.96
N ALA A 90 4.28 -5.79 -9.76
CA ALA A 90 3.44 -4.62 -9.52
C ALA A 90 4.28 -3.36 -9.25
N GLY A 91 5.41 -3.53 -8.58
CA GLY A 91 6.34 -2.45 -8.29
C GLY A 91 7.44 -2.84 -7.31
N GLU A 92 8.40 -1.93 -7.15
CA GLU A 92 9.53 -2.07 -6.24
C GLU A 92 9.62 -0.86 -5.31
N TRP A 93 9.99 -1.09 -4.05
CA TRP A 93 10.19 -0.02 -3.08
C TRP A 93 11.40 -0.33 -2.20
N LYS A 94 12.41 0.53 -2.26
CA LYS A 94 13.70 0.26 -1.62
C LYS A 94 13.80 0.77 -0.18
N TYR A 95 13.10 1.89 0.11
CA TYR A 95 13.23 2.55 1.40
C TYR A 95 12.33 1.92 2.47
N GLY A 96 12.95 1.48 3.58
CA GLY A 96 12.27 0.68 4.60
C GLY A 96 11.31 1.43 5.53
N TYR A 97 11.30 2.77 5.55
CA TYR A 97 10.60 3.55 6.58
C TYR A 97 9.45 4.41 6.06
N SER A 98 9.10 4.32 4.79
CA SER A 98 7.98 5.07 4.23
C SER A 98 6.86 4.18 3.74
N THR A 99 5.65 4.74 3.72
CA THR A 99 4.49 4.15 3.08
C THR A 99 4.65 4.18 1.56
N PHE A 100 4.17 3.14 0.89
CA PHE A 100 4.07 3.09 -0.57
C PHE A 100 2.79 2.38 -1.01
N GLU A 101 2.36 2.66 -2.23
CA GLU A 101 1.14 2.12 -2.83
C GLU A 101 1.39 1.79 -4.30
N PHE A 102 0.93 0.62 -4.75
CA PHE A 102 0.97 0.21 -6.14
C PHE A 102 -0.44 -0.02 -6.69
N ASP A 103 -0.71 0.54 -7.87
CA ASP A 103 -1.90 0.19 -8.66
C ASP A 103 -1.71 -1.22 -9.22
N ILE A 104 -2.61 -2.12 -8.83
CA ILE A 104 -2.58 -3.53 -9.24
C ILE A 104 -3.72 -3.90 -10.17
N THR A 105 -4.53 -2.94 -10.59
CA THR A 105 -5.76 -3.16 -11.37
C THR A 105 -5.52 -4.01 -12.61
N GLY A 106 -4.51 -3.65 -13.41
CA GLY A 106 -4.18 -4.35 -14.66
C GLY A 106 -3.54 -5.74 -14.49
N LEU A 107 -3.24 -6.13 -13.25
CA LEU A 107 -2.63 -7.43 -12.92
C LEU A 107 -3.66 -8.43 -12.38
N LEU A 108 -4.86 -7.95 -12.07
CA LEU A 108 -5.93 -8.78 -11.48
C LEU A 108 -6.73 -9.53 -12.55
N ARG A 109 -7.31 -10.63 -12.10
CA ARG A 109 -8.31 -11.41 -12.83
C ARG A 109 -9.55 -11.60 -11.95
N ALA A 110 -10.70 -11.86 -12.56
CA ALA A 110 -11.90 -12.25 -11.82
C ALA A 110 -11.66 -13.59 -11.12
N GLY A 111 -12.15 -13.72 -9.90
CA GLY A 111 -11.91 -14.90 -9.06
C GLY A 111 -10.59 -14.77 -8.29
N ASP A 112 -9.87 -15.90 -8.16
CA ASP A 112 -8.71 -16.02 -7.30
C ASP A 112 -7.47 -15.36 -7.88
N ASN A 113 -6.81 -14.59 -7.02
CA ASN A 113 -5.54 -13.92 -7.28
C ASN A 113 -4.55 -14.24 -6.17
N GLU A 114 -3.27 -14.15 -6.47
CA GLU A 114 -2.20 -14.28 -5.48
C GLU A 114 -1.31 -13.03 -5.51
N ILE A 115 -0.98 -12.53 -4.33
CA ILE A 115 0.07 -11.53 -4.13
C ILE A 115 1.27 -12.19 -3.49
N LYS A 116 2.47 -11.89 -3.99
CA LYS A 116 3.75 -12.21 -3.35
C LYS A 116 4.54 -10.94 -3.07
N VAL A 117 5.26 -10.91 -1.97
CA VAL A 117 6.15 -9.81 -1.61
C VAL A 117 7.50 -10.39 -1.26
N ARG A 118 8.52 -10.00 -2.02
CA ARG A 118 9.92 -10.22 -1.70
C ARG A 118 10.42 -9.08 -0.84
N VAL A 119 11.11 -9.38 0.23
CA VAL A 119 11.76 -8.41 1.12
C VAL A 119 13.20 -8.83 1.30
N VAL A 120 14.15 -7.94 1.02
CA VAL A 120 15.59 -8.24 1.14
C VAL A 120 16.12 -7.67 2.43
N TYR A 121 16.84 -8.50 3.19
CA TYR A 121 17.61 -8.08 4.35
C TYR A 121 19.09 -8.37 4.14
N GLN A 122 19.91 -7.34 4.26
CA GLN A 122 21.36 -7.42 4.20
C GLN A 122 21.97 -6.63 5.36
N SER A 123 22.93 -7.23 6.04
CA SER A 123 23.61 -6.64 7.19
C SER A 123 25.11 -6.40 6.85
N PRO A 124 25.74 -5.36 7.43
CA PRO A 124 25.16 -4.30 8.26
C PRO A 124 24.54 -3.20 7.41
N ASN A 125 23.36 -2.70 7.79
CA ASN A 125 22.67 -1.63 7.07
C ASN A 125 22.33 -0.41 7.96
N THR A 126 22.29 -0.60 9.28
CA THR A 126 22.07 0.46 10.27
C THR A 126 22.94 0.24 11.51
N ARG A 127 22.95 1.24 12.42
CA ARG A 127 23.61 1.14 13.73
C ARG A 127 22.69 0.62 14.84
N TRP A 128 21.41 0.39 14.53
CA TRP A 128 20.39 -0.09 15.45
C TRP A 128 19.71 -1.32 14.87
N TYR A 129 18.88 -1.97 15.67
CA TYR A 129 18.01 -3.03 15.21
C TYR A 129 16.97 -2.47 14.20
N SER A 130 17.05 -2.91 12.97
CA SER A 130 16.16 -2.43 11.88
C SER A 130 14.89 -3.27 11.74
N GLY A 131 14.93 -4.53 12.19
CA GLY A 131 13.94 -5.52 11.83
C GLY A 131 14.07 -5.99 10.38
N ALA A 132 13.25 -6.96 9.99
CA ALA A 132 13.10 -7.39 8.61
C ALA A 132 11.72 -7.97 8.36
N GLY A 133 11.00 -7.43 7.39
CA GLY A 133 9.67 -7.93 7.05
C GLY A 133 8.66 -6.84 6.73
N ILE A 134 7.42 -7.26 6.67
CA ILE A 134 6.27 -6.36 6.57
C ILE A 134 5.86 -5.98 8.00
N TYR A 135 6.49 -4.94 8.54
CA TYR A 135 6.41 -4.60 9.96
C TYR A 135 5.29 -3.62 10.32
N ARG A 136 4.49 -3.20 9.34
CA ARG A 136 3.28 -2.37 9.51
C ARG A 136 2.12 -2.94 8.71
N ASN A 137 0.96 -2.26 8.82
CA ASN A 137 -0.26 -2.71 8.16
C ASN A 137 -0.16 -2.68 6.63
N VAL A 138 -0.89 -3.60 6.03
CA VAL A 138 -1.16 -3.65 4.59
C VAL A 138 -2.65 -3.43 4.36
N TYR A 139 -2.99 -2.66 3.32
CA TYR A 139 -4.37 -2.40 2.94
C TYR A 139 -4.61 -2.68 1.47
N LEU A 140 -5.70 -3.37 1.20
CA LEU A 140 -6.28 -3.42 -0.14
C LEU A 140 -7.26 -2.24 -0.28
N LEU A 141 -7.00 -1.38 -1.25
CA LEU A 141 -7.82 -0.21 -1.55
C LEU A 141 -8.60 -0.48 -2.83
N VAL A 142 -9.91 -0.28 -2.77
CA VAL A 142 -10.81 -0.43 -3.92
C VAL A 142 -11.54 0.87 -4.14
N ARG A 143 -11.39 1.45 -5.33
CA ARG A 143 -11.93 2.77 -5.70
C ARG A 143 -12.80 2.69 -6.95
N ASP A 144 -13.69 3.65 -7.09
CA ASP A 144 -14.32 3.93 -8.38
C ASP A 144 -13.25 4.45 -9.38
N PRO A 145 -13.44 4.31 -10.68
CA PRO A 145 -12.52 4.87 -11.67
C PRO A 145 -12.24 6.37 -11.47
N VAL A 146 -13.26 7.15 -11.14
CA VAL A 146 -13.11 8.54 -10.72
C VAL A 146 -12.96 8.61 -9.21
N HIS A 147 -11.79 9.05 -8.75
CA HIS A 147 -11.49 9.11 -7.32
C HIS A 147 -10.42 10.15 -6.97
N LEU A 148 -10.31 10.47 -5.69
CA LEU A 148 -9.20 11.27 -5.17
C LEU A 148 -7.93 10.42 -5.09
N VAL A 149 -6.80 11.01 -5.46
CA VAL A 149 -5.48 10.37 -5.37
C VAL A 149 -5.12 10.12 -3.89
N SER A 150 -4.49 9.01 -3.60
CA SER A 150 -3.96 8.74 -2.26
C SER A 150 -2.96 9.81 -1.87
N ASP A 151 -3.12 10.34 -0.64
CA ASP A 151 -2.29 11.44 -0.11
C ASP A 151 -2.30 12.73 -0.98
N GLY A 152 -3.24 12.84 -1.93
CA GLY A 152 -3.40 13.94 -2.87
C GLY A 152 -4.23 15.12 -2.32
N ILE A 153 -4.32 15.29 -1.00
CA ILE A 153 -4.97 16.43 -0.36
C ILE A 153 -3.93 17.16 0.48
N TYR A 154 -3.68 18.41 0.15
CA TYR A 154 -2.82 19.29 0.91
C TYR A 154 -3.64 20.44 1.49
N ILE A 155 -3.53 20.65 2.81
CA ILE A 155 -4.26 21.70 3.53
C ILE A 155 -3.27 22.64 4.18
N SER A 156 -3.44 23.93 3.94
CA SER A 156 -2.72 24.99 4.63
C SER A 156 -3.67 26.06 5.16
N THR A 157 -3.22 26.80 6.16
CA THR A 157 -4.00 27.87 6.76
C THR A 157 -3.20 29.14 6.83
N GLU A 158 -3.86 30.28 6.59
CA GLU A 158 -3.29 31.61 6.67
C GLU A 158 -4.14 32.44 7.64
N LYS A 159 -3.48 33.07 8.61
CA LYS A 159 -4.14 34.00 9.52
C LYS A 159 -4.29 35.36 8.85
N LEU A 160 -5.51 35.83 8.77
CA LEU A 160 -5.86 37.17 8.31
C LEU A 160 -6.31 38.02 9.52
N ASP A 161 -6.46 39.32 9.30
CA ASP A 161 -6.97 40.22 10.34
C ASP A 161 -8.43 39.83 10.69
N GLY A 162 -8.64 39.33 11.91
CA GLY A 162 -9.93 38.88 12.43
C GLY A 162 -10.51 37.60 11.85
N SER A 163 -9.78 36.85 10.99
CA SER A 163 -10.24 35.61 10.37
C SER A 163 -9.13 34.64 9.98
N TRP A 164 -9.50 33.47 9.46
CA TRP A 164 -8.56 32.49 8.90
C TRP A 164 -8.97 32.14 7.46
N ARG A 165 -7.98 32.02 6.58
CA ARG A 165 -8.14 31.42 5.28
C ARG A 165 -7.67 29.96 5.32
N VAL A 166 -8.50 29.04 4.84
CA VAL A 166 -8.14 27.63 4.62
C VAL A 166 -7.95 27.41 3.13
N LEU A 167 -6.77 26.95 2.75
CA LEU A 167 -6.41 26.58 1.39
C LEU A 167 -6.38 25.06 1.29
N VAL A 168 -7.04 24.51 0.28
CA VAL A 168 -7.11 23.06 0.08
C VAL A 168 -6.78 22.75 -1.38
N ASP A 169 -5.62 22.11 -1.60
CA ASP A 169 -5.27 21.54 -2.89
C ASP A 169 -5.69 20.07 -2.92
N THR A 170 -6.34 19.66 -4.00
CA THR A 170 -6.88 18.29 -4.10
C THR A 170 -6.57 17.72 -5.48
N GLU A 171 -5.96 16.54 -5.47
CA GLU A 171 -5.73 15.75 -6.68
C GLU A 171 -6.84 14.72 -6.88
N ALA A 172 -7.43 14.73 -8.06
CA ALA A 172 -8.43 13.75 -8.48
C ALA A 172 -8.03 13.16 -9.84
N VAL A 173 -8.39 11.91 -10.06
CA VAL A 173 -8.04 11.19 -11.28
C VAL A 173 -9.26 10.46 -11.83
N ASN A 174 -9.33 10.38 -13.17
CA ASN A 174 -10.19 9.48 -13.89
C ASN A 174 -9.34 8.36 -14.51
N LYS A 175 -9.55 7.12 -14.05
CA LYS A 175 -8.94 5.90 -14.61
C LYS A 175 -9.89 5.17 -15.57
N GLY A 176 -11.08 5.74 -15.81
CA GLY A 176 -12.03 5.24 -16.79
C GLY A 176 -11.80 5.83 -18.18
N GLU A 177 -12.72 5.52 -19.10
CA GLU A 177 -12.68 6.03 -20.47
C GLU A 177 -13.40 7.38 -20.56
N GLY A 178 -12.85 8.26 -21.41
CA GLY A 178 -13.44 9.57 -21.70
C GLY A 178 -13.31 10.58 -20.56
N SER A 179 -13.67 11.82 -20.82
CA SER A 179 -13.65 12.90 -19.83
C SER A 179 -14.91 12.90 -18.97
N VAL A 180 -14.75 13.14 -17.67
CA VAL A 180 -15.84 13.21 -16.70
C VAL A 180 -15.82 14.54 -15.97
N GLU A 181 -16.99 15.20 -15.90
CA GLU A 181 -17.15 16.37 -15.03
C GLU A 181 -17.39 15.89 -13.59
N ALA A 182 -16.54 16.32 -12.67
CA ALA A 182 -16.62 16.00 -11.24
C ALA A 182 -16.85 17.26 -10.41
N LEU A 183 -17.60 17.11 -9.31
CA LEU A 183 -17.75 18.13 -8.29
C LEU A 183 -16.90 17.74 -7.07
N ILE A 184 -15.94 18.60 -6.73
CA ILE A 184 -15.12 18.44 -5.53
C ILE A 184 -15.65 19.38 -4.46
N ARG A 185 -16.12 18.82 -3.37
CA ARG A 185 -16.66 19.56 -2.24
C ARG A 185 -15.72 19.45 -1.04
N HIS A 186 -15.31 20.60 -0.52
CA HIS A 186 -14.59 20.72 0.75
C HIS A 186 -15.53 21.29 1.80
N THR A 187 -15.51 20.72 2.99
CA THR A 187 -16.29 21.19 4.12
C THR A 187 -15.38 21.30 5.33
N VAL A 188 -15.30 22.50 5.90
CA VAL A 188 -14.62 22.73 7.19
C VAL A 188 -15.64 22.53 8.28
N LEU A 189 -15.29 21.71 9.27
CA LEU A 189 -16.14 21.41 10.42
C LEU A 189 -15.53 22.02 11.69
N ASP A 190 -16.39 22.42 12.64
CA ASP A 190 -15.98 22.73 14.01
C ASP A 190 -15.72 21.45 14.84
N MET A 191 -15.40 21.61 16.12
CA MET A 191 -15.15 20.51 17.04
C MET A 191 -16.39 19.67 17.33
N GLU A 192 -17.58 20.24 17.16
CA GLU A 192 -18.89 19.61 17.34
C GLU A 192 -19.38 18.91 16.06
N GLY A 193 -18.65 19.07 14.93
CA GLY A 193 -18.98 18.46 13.65
C GLY A 193 -19.92 19.30 12.77
N ASN A 194 -20.20 20.56 13.12
CA ASN A 194 -21.01 21.46 12.32
C ASN A 194 -20.19 22.09 11.19
N ALA A 195 -20.79 22.26 10.01
CA ALA A 195 -20.13 22.90 8.88
C ALA A 195 -20.00 24.41 9.11
N VAL A 196 -18.76 24.92 9.18
CA VAL A 196 -18.44 26.35 9.33
C VAL A 196 -18.05 27.01 8.00
N ALA A 197 -17.59 26.23 7.02
CA ALA A 197 -17.35 26.69 5.65
C ALA A 197 -17.50 25.57 4.64
N ILE A 198 -17.95 25.90 3.44
CA ILE A 198 -18.11 24.95 2.32
C ILE A 198 -17.58 25.59 1.04
N SER A 199 -16.79 24.84 0.28
CA SER A 199 -16.40 25.20 -1.09
C SER A 199 -16.76 24.05 -2.03
N VAL A 200 -17.27 24.36 -3.23
CA VAL A 200 -17.57 23.38 -4.28
C VAL A 200 -16.95 23.87 -5.58
N ASN A 201 -16.10 23.04 -6.15
CA ASN A 201 -15.40 23.33 -7.39
C ASN A 201 -15.74 22.25 -8.45
N LYS A 202 -15.86 22.67 -9.70
CA LYS A 202 -15.96 21.77 -10.84
C LYS A 202 -14.58 21.47 -11.39
N ALA A 203 -14.36 20.20 -11.74
CA ALA A 203 -13.16 19.77 -12.45
C ALA A 203 -13.54 18.86 -13.61
N VAL A 204 -12.85 18.98 -14.74
CA VAL A 204 -12.96 18.04 -15.85
C VAL A 204 -11.73 17.11 -15.77
N LEU A 205 -12.00 15.85 -15.58
CA LEU A 205 -10.98 14.81 -15.43
C LEU A 205 -10.93 13.98 -16.72
N GLY A 206 -9.79 13.95 -17.37
CA GLY A 206 -9.54 13.23 -18.62
C GLY A 206 -8.77 11.94 -18.43
#